data_6fc0fff0c3712c591648da68d60f4ec9
#
_entry.id   6fc0fff0c3712c591648da68d60f4ec9
#
_cell.length_a   1.000
_cell.length_b   1.000
_cell.length_c   1.000
_cell.angle_alpha   90.00
_cell.angle_beta   90.00
_cell.angle_gamma   90.00
#
_symmetry.space_group_name_H-M   'P 1'
#
loop_
_entity.id
_entity.type
_entity.pdbx_description
1 polymer ?
#
loop_
_entity_poly.entity_id
_entity_poly.type
_entity_poly.pdbx_seq_one_letter_code
_entity_poly.pdbx_strand_id
1 'polypeptide(L)'
;MGSSHCDLGDRTERLGGNPLNRCKLARIFALMPKAIPLLDAGRFLQGDDAARTAFAQDLRDAFSRYGFVTLEGHGLDADLIQQTYQSAASFFGLPVEQKMASQIPGVGGNFGYTPFGQEHAKDEARADLKEFYHFAQTHYTQPDCAAVPEFTKGGQKLYADLEALAIELLKAVAMGLDLPEDHFTEQVKGGNSILRVLHYPPAPDAPADAPRAGSHEDINLITLLVGSSADGLEVLDMDGDWIPVRAHSQHLTVNVGDMLQNFTGGVLRSTTHRVVLPEGEGRSKSRFSLPFFLHPQGSMPLDPVMGDREAHPCWTAEAFLNHRLKEIGLS
;
A
#
# COMPACT_ATOMS: atom_id res chain seq x y z
N MET A 1 -15.27 38.42 -42.78
CA MET A 1 -15.39 39.65 -41.99
C MET A 1 -16.09 39.27 -40.67
N GLY A 2 -15.46 39.51 -39.54
CA GLY A 2 -16.06 39.30 -38.23
C GLY A 2 -15.25 38.32 -37.34
N SER A 3 -14.06 38.75 -36.92
CA SER A 3 -13.28 38.14 -35.84
C SER A 3 -13.88 38.57 -34.50
N SER A 4 -14.32 37.63 -33.66
CA SER A 4 -14.59 37.88 -32.26
C SER A 4 -13.47 37.27 -31.40
N HIS A 5 -12.62 38.15 -30.91
CA HIS A 5 -11.66 37.86 -29.83
C HIS A 5 -12.46 37.64 -28.54
N CYS A 6 -12.30 36.48 -27.91
CA CYS A 6 -12.65 36.29 -26.51
C CYS A 6 -11.42 36.59 -25.67
N ASP A 7 -11.56 37.62 -24.87
CA ASP A 7 -10.62 38.16 -23.90
C ASP A 7 -10.57 37.20 -22.70
N LEU A 8 -9.43 36.53 -22.50
CA LEU A 8 -9.14 35.71 -21.33
C LEU A 8 -8.57 36.63 -20.24
N GLY A 9 -9.45 37.19 -19.44
CA GLY A 9 -9.11 38.00 -18.27
C GLY A 9 -8.26 37.20 -17.28
N ASP A 10 -7.08 37.73 -17.08
CA ASP A 10 -6.10 37.39 -16.04
C ASP A 10 -6.72 37.35 -14.64
N ARG A 11 -6.78 36.17 -14.00
CA ARG A 11 -7.15 35.97 -12.59
C ARG A 11 -6.01 35.39 -11.80
N THR A 12 -4.83 36.00 -11.88
CA THR A 12 -3.68 35.67 -11.03
C THR A 12 -3.34 36.81 -10.06
N GLU A 13 -4.29 37.31 -9.31
CA GLU A 13 -4.01 38.21 -8.20
C GLU A 13 -4.89 37.86 -6.99
N ARG A 14 -4.40 37.01 -6.11
CA ARG A 14 -4.61 37.06 -4.65
C ARG A 14 -3.87 35.93 -3.92
N LEU A 15 -2.56 35.96 -3.87
CA LEU A 15 -1.77 35.43 -2.75
C LEU A 15 -0.53 36.31 -2.60
N GLY A 16 -0.68 37.35 -1.79
CA GLY A 16 0.39 38.29 -1.42
C GLY A 16 1.43 37.65 -0.53
N GLY A 17 2.46 37.06 -1.11
CA GLY A 17 3.66 36.61 -0.42
C GLY A 17 4.89 37.05 -1.20
N ASN A 18 5.83 37.74 -0.50
CA ASN A 18 7.07 38.25 -1.06
C ASN A 18 7.82 37.14 -1.84
N PRO A 19 8.15 37.31 -3.15
CA PRO A 19 8.84 36.33 -3.97
C PRO A 19 10.17 35.83 -3.37
N LEU A 20 10.85 36.68 -2.61
CA LEU A 20 12.10 36.34 -1.90
C LEU A 20 11.88 35.33 -0.76
N ASN A 21 10.71 35.31 -0.13
CA ASN A 21 10.38 34.31 0.89
C ASN A 21 10.01 32.96 0.28
N ARG A 22 9.35 32.94 -0.90
CA ARG A 22 9.09 31.69 -1.64
C ARG A 22 10.40 31.03 -2.09
N CYS A 23 11.35 31.80 -2.58
CA CYS A 23 12.66 31.27 -3.01
C CYS A 23 13.53 30.78 -1.83
N LYS A 24 13.45 31.42 -0.66
CA LYS A 24 14.13 30.96 0.56
C LYS A 24 13.49 29.70 1.15
N LEU A 25 12.16 29.63 1.20
CA LEU A 25 11.42 28.43 1.63
C LEU A 25 11.69 27.25 0.68
N ALA A 26 11.64 27.46 -0.62
CA ALA A 26 11.98 26.42 -1.61
C ALA A 26 13.42 25.90 -1.45
N ARG A 27 14.39 26.79 -1.13
CA ARG A 27 15.78 26.38 -0.85
C ARG A 27 15.94 25.65 0.50
N ILE A 28 15.18 26.01 1.51
CA ILE A 28 15.19 25.31 2.81
C ILE A 28 14.57 23.92 2.69
N PHE A 29 13.46 23.79 1.92
CA PHE A 29 12.85 22.48 1.61
C PHE A 29 13.76 21.59 0.75
N ALA A 30 14.57 22.16 -0.13
CA ALA A 30 15.53 21.42 -0.97
C ALA A 30 16.75 20.89 -0.18
N LEU A 31 16.96 21.35 1.05
CA LEU A 31 18.08 20.92 1.93
C LEU A 31 17.64 19.94 3.02
N MET A 32 16.34 19.69 3.19
CA MET A 32 15.88 18.65 4.10
C MET A 32 16.01 17.28 3.42
N PRO A 33 16.50 16.24 4.13
CA PRO A 33 16.52 14.89 3.57
C PRO A 33 15.10 14.51 3.18
N LYS A 34 14.93 14.05 1.94
CA LYS A 34 13.65 13.53 1.45
C LYS A 34 13.25 12.35 2.34
N ALA A 35 12.09 12.42 2.96
CA ALA A 35 11.57 11.39 3.85
C ALA A 35 10.06 11.26 3.67
N ILE A 36 9.55 10.05 3.80
CA ILE A 36 8.11 9.82 3.83
C ILE A 36 7.54 10.46 5.11
N PRO A 37 6.46 11.27 4.99
CA PRO A 37 5.87 11.95 6.15
C PRO A 37 5.38 10.98 7.22
N LEU A 38 5.56 11.36 8.50
CA LEU A 38 4.96 10.70 9.66
C LEU A 38 3.77 11.52 10.14
N LEU A 39 2.58 10.92 10.20
CA LEU A 39 1.35 11.55 10.69
C LEU A 39 0.78 10.76 11.88
N ASP A 40 0.17 11.47 12.82
CA ASP A 40 -0.57 10.86 13.94
C ASP A 40 -2.01 10.57 13.54
N ALA A 41 -2.34 9.28 13.31
CA ALA A 41 -3.67 8.81 12.97
C ALA A 41 -4.70 9.04 14.10
N GLY A 42 -4.24 9.17 15.35
CA GLY A 42 -5.12 9.51 16.49
C GLY A 42 -5.85 10.83 16.29
N ARG A 43 -5.29 11.77 15.53
CA ARG A 43 -5.95 13.03 15.15
C ARG A 43 -7.24 12.81 14.33
N PHE A 44 -7.30 11.74 13.55
CA PHE A 44 -8.50 11.38 12.80
C PHE A 44 -9.42 10.45 13.60
N LEU A 45 -8.85 9.42 14.21
CA LEU A 45 -9.60 8.36 14.88
C LEU A 45 -10.28 8.79 16.18
N GLN A 46 -9.71 9.79 16.88
CA GLN A 46 -10.12 10.22 18.22
C GLN A 46 -10.25 11.75 18.37
N GLY A 47 -9.82 12.50 17.34
CA GLY A 47 -9.83 13.95 17.35
C GLY A 47 -11.21 14.56 17.11
N ASP A 48 -11.30 15.87 17.36
CA ASP A 48 -12.45 16.68 17.00
C ASP A 48 -12.49 16.97 15.48
N ASP A 49 -13.54 17.64 15.00
CA ASP A 49 -13.71 17.92 13.57
C ASP A 49 -12.55 18.73 12.97
N ALA A 50 -11.94 19.63 13.74
CA ALA A 50 -10.80 20.41 13.28
C ALA A 50 -9.55 19.54 13.12
N ALA A 51 -9.27 18.66 14.08
CA ALA A 51 -8.15 17.71 14.02
C ALA A 51 -8.33 16.70 12.87
N ARG A 52 -9.55 16.19 12.67
CA ARG A 52 -9.92 15.29 11.58
C ARG A 52 -9.70 15.95 10.21
N THR A 53 -10.19 17.18 10.05
CA THR A 53 -10.03 17.94 8.81
C THR A 53 -8.56 18.21 8.51
N ALA A 54 -7.78 18.62 9.52
CA ALA A 54 -6.36 18.87 9.34
C ALA A 54 -5.59 17.59 8.98
N PHE A 55 -5.91 16.44 9.62
CA PHE A 55 -5.32 15.16 9.26
C PHE A 55 -5.64 14.75 7.81
N ALA A 56 -6.90 14.91 7.38
CA ALA A 56 -7.33 14.58 6.03
C ALA A 56 -6.57 15.40 4.96
N GLN A 57 -6.31 16.67 5.23
CA GLN A 57 -5.50 17.54 4.36
C GLN A 57 -4.03 17.11 4.33
N ASP A 58 -3.42 16.86 5.50
CA ASP A 58 -2.04 16.37 5.60
C ASP A 58 -1.86 15.03 4.87
N LEU A 59 -2.84 14.11 5.00
CA LEU A 59 -2.86 12.82 4.32
C LEU A 59 -2.94 12.97 2.79
N ARG A 60 -3.85 13.83 2.31
CA ARG A 60 -3.97 14.17 0.88
C ARG A 60 -2.65 14.72 0.34
N ASP A 61 -2.02 15.67 1.04
CA ASP A 61 -0.77 16.27 0.60
C ASP A 61 0.38 15.24 0.55
N ALA A 62 0.46 14.35 1.55
CA ALA A 62 1.41 13.24 1.57
C ALA A 62 1.20 12.30 0.37
N PHE A 63 -0.04 11.88 0.11
CA PHE A 63 -0.38 10.99 -0.98
C PHE A 63 -0.23 11.64 -2.36
N SER A 64 -0.50 12.94 -2.49
CA SER A 64 -0.30 13.68 -3.75
C SER A 64 1.19 13.82 -4.08
N ARG A 65 2.06 14.00 -3.08
CA ARG A 65 3.49 14.19 -3.29
C ARG A 65 4.27 12.90 -3.39
N TYR A 66 4.06 12.00 -2.41
CA TYR A 66 4.87 10.79 -2.25
C TYR A 66 4.11 9.51 -2.60
N GLY A 67 2.78 9.54 -2.63
CA GLY A 67 1.96 8.34 -2.69
C GLY A 67 2.03 7.47 -1.43
N PHE A 68 2.80 7.89 -0.44
CA PHE A 68 3.13 7.17 0.79
C PHE A 68 3.03 8.07 2.01
N VAL A 69 2.68 7.45 3.14
CA VAL A 69 2.70 8.07 4.48
C VAL A 69 3.07 7.00 5.50
N THR A 70 3.72 7.41 6.58
CA THR A 70 3.89 6.59 7.79
C THR A 70 2.95 7.11 8.85
N LEU A 71 2.28 6.23 9.57
CA LEU A 71 1.31 6.55 10.61
C LEU A 71 1.79 6.03 11.97
N GLU A 72 1.68 6.87 13.00
CA GLU A 72 1.67 6.47 14.40
C GLU A 72 0.25 6.64 14.97
N GLY A 73 -0.02 6.19 16.20
CA GLY A 73 -1.34 6.34 16.83
C GLY A 73 -2.48 5.61 16.10
N HIS A 74 -2.18 4.61 15.29
CA HIS A 74 -3.14 3.89 14.42
C HIS A 74 -4.07 2.92 15.16
N GLY A 75 -3.86 2.67 16.45
CA GLY A 75 -4.78 1.90 17.31
C GLY A 75 -4.75 0.38 17.11
N LEU A 76 -3.94 -0.17 16.21
CA LEU A 76 -3.76 -1.62 16.11
C LEU A 76 -3.06 -2.18 17.34
N ASP A 77 -3.49 -3.36 17.79
CA ASP A 77 -2.92 -4.04 18.95
C ASP A 77 -1.49 -4.54 18.65
N ALA A 78 -0.51 -3.97 19.35
CA ALA A 78 0.91 -4.32 19.20
C ALA A 78 1.20 -5.78 19.58
N ASP A 79 0.51 -6.32 20.56
CA ASP A 79 0.66 -7.72 20.99
C ASP A 79 0.12 -8.67 19.92
N LEU A 80 -1.02 -8.35 19.30
CA LEU A 80 -1.56 -9.12 18.17
C LEU A 80 -0.59 -9.12 16.98
N ILE A 81 -0.02 -7.96 16.65
CA ILE A 81 0.98 -7.84 15.57
C ILE A 81 2.19 -8.75 15.88
N GLN A 82 2.73 -8.64 17.09
CA GLN A 82 3.89 -9.45 17.50
C GLN A 82 3.58 -10.95 17.48
N GLN A 83 2.44 -11.38 18.00
CA GLN A 83 1.98 -12.77 17.98
C GLN A 83 1.79 -13.28 16.55
N THR A 84 1.26 -12.44 15.65
CA THR A 84 1.11 -12.78 14.22
C THR A 84 2.48 -13.01 13.57
N TYR A 85 3.48 -12.18 13.84
CA TYR A 85 4.85 -12.41 13.35
C TYR A 85 5.47 -13.68 13.91
N GLN A 86 5.28 -13.98 15.19
CA GLN A 86 5.80 -15.20 15.82
C GLN A 86 5.14 -16.46 15.24
N SER A 87 3.82 -16.46 15.09
CA SER A 87 3.09 -17.59 14.50
C SER A 87 3.40 -17.76 13.01
N ALA A 88 3.62 -16.66 12.27
CA ALA A 88 4.09 -16.70 10.90
C ALA A 88 5.48 -17.36 10.79
N ALA A 89 6.42 -16.99 11.68
CA ALA A 89 7.73 -17.65 11.72
C ALA A 89 7.61 -19.14 12.01
N SER A 90 6.70 -19.56 12.90
CA SER A 90 6.41 -20.96 13.18
C SER A 90 5.80 -21.68 11.97
N PHE A 91 4.86 -21.08 11.26
CA PHE A 91 4.23 -21.63 10.06
C PHE A 91 5.25 -21.81 8.92
N PHE A 92 6.01 -20.78 8.59
CA PHE A 92 7.01 -20.87 7.50
C PHE A 92 8.20 -21.78 7.86
N GLY A 93 8.45 -22.03 9.14
CA GLY A 93 9.41 -23.02 9.62
C GLY A 93 8.97 -24.48 9.50
N LEU A 94 7.69 -24.75 9.16
CA LEU A 94 7.20 -26.10 8.94
C LEU A 94 7.83 -26.76 7.71
N PRO A 95 7.91 -28.12 7.66
CA PRO A 95 8.20 -28.85 6.44
C PRO A 95 7.28 -28.44 5.28
N VAL A 96 7.81 -28.45 4.05
CA VAL A 96 7.09 -27.98 2.86
C VAL A 96 5.75 -28.71 2.68
N GLU A 97 5.72 -30.03 2.94
CA GLU A 97 4.53 -30.87 2.83
C GLU A 97 3.40 -30.38 3.75
N GLN A 98 3.75 -29.91 4.95
CA GLN A 98 2.76 -29.39 5.90
C GLN A 98 2.25 -28.02 5.46
N LYS A 99 3.10 -27.15 4.91
CA LYS A 99 2.70 -25.86 4.35
C LYS A 99 1.81 -26.04 3.12
N MET A 100 2.15 -27.00 2.24
CA MET A 100 1.38 -27.33 1.04
C MET A 100 -0.04 -27.83 1.33
N ALA A 101 -0.30 -28.39 2.53
CA ALA A 101 -1.64 -28.75 2.97
C ALA A 101 -2.59 -27.51 3.09
N SER A 102 -2.00 -26.30 3.20
CA SER A 102 -2.75 -25.02 3.21
C SER A 102 -2.82 -24.35 1.83
N GLN A 103 -2.32 -24.96 0.76
CA GLN A 103 -2.48 -24.48 -0.60
C GLN A 103 -3.89 -24.80 -1.11
N ILE A 104 -4.56 -23.83 -1.74
CA ILE A 104 -5.84 -24.05 -2.39
C ILE A 104 -5.62 -24.11 -3.91
N PRO A 105 -5.82 -25.27 -4.54
CA PRO A 105 -5.71 -25.40 -6.00
C PRO A 105 -6.75 -24.56 -6.75
N GLY A 106 -6.35 -23.98 -7.88
CA GLY A 106 -7.28 -23.31 -8.81
C GLY A 106 -7.63 -21.86 -8.46
N VAL A 107 -7.07 -21.30 -7.38
CA VAL A 107 -7.29 -19.89 -6.98
C VAL A 107 -6.12 -18.96 -7.37
N GLY A 108 -5.16 -19.44 -8.16
CA GLY A 108 -4.05 -18.60 -8.66
C GLY A 108 -3.15 -17.99 -7.57
N GLY A 109 -3.06 -18.63 -6.40
CA GLY A 109 -2.31 -18.08 -5.25
C GLY A 109 -3.04 -16.98 -4.47
N ASN A 110 -4.26 -16.63 -4.85
CA ASN A 110 -5.02 -15.54 -4.21
C ASN A 110 -5.49 -15.87 -2.78
N PHE A 111 -5.29 -17.11 -2.31
CA PHE A 111 -5.75 -17.56 -1.01
C PHE A 111 -4.93 -18.74 -0.49
N GLY A 112 -4.64 -18.79 0.81
CA GLY A 112 -3.82 -19.82 1.43
C GLY A 112 -2.33 -19.68 1.10
N TYR A 113 -1.59 -20.79 1.16
CA TYR A 113 -0.15 -20.82 0.98
C TYR A 113 0.29 -20.84 -0.49
N THR A 114 1.29 -20.04 -0.80
CA THR A 114 1.98 -20.04 -2.11
C THR A 114 3.48 -20.26 -1.88
N PRO A 115 4.06 -21.35 -2.45
CA PRO A 115 5.45 -21.70 -2.28
C PRO A 115 6.39 -20.83 -3.13
N PHE A 116 7.70 -20.95 -2.87
CA PHE A 116 8.75 -20.29 -3.64
C PHE A 116 8.65 -20.57 -5.14
N GLY A 117 9.00 -19.56 -5.95
CA GLY A 117 9.17 -19.68 -7.39
C GLY A 117 7.89 -19.72 -8.19
N GLN A 118 6.74 -19.39 -7.61
CA GLN A 118 5.46 -19.27 -8.32
C GLN A 118 5.12 -17.82 -8.73
N GLU A 119 5.70 -16.83 -8.08
CA GLU A 119 5.48 -15.42 -8.44
C GLU A 119 6.77 -14.80 -8.99
N HIS A 120 6.66 -14.08 -10.11
CA HIS A 120 7.76 -13.37 -10.75
C HIS A 120 7.41 -11.89 -10.82
N ALA A 121 8.39 -11.00 -10.56
CA ALA A 121 8.23 -9.59 -10.85
C ALA A 121 8.15 -9.37 -12.37
N LYS A 122 7.45 -8.31 -12.79
CA LYS A 122 7.33 -7.92 -14.21
C LYS A 122 8.72 -7.77 -14.82
N ASP A 123 8.92 -8.39 -15.98
CA ASP A 123 10.16 -8.31 -16.77
C ASP A 123 11.41 -8.95 -16.11
N GLU A 124 11.26 -9.69 -15.00
CA GLU A 124 12.37 -10.42 -14.38
C GLU A 124 12.36 -11.91 -14.73
N ALA A 125 13.49 -12.42 -15.24
CA ALA A 125 13.67 -13.84 -15.57
C ALA A 125 13.83 -14.74 -14.33
N ARG A 126 13.95 -14.16 -13.14
CA ARG A 126 14.11 -14.86 -11.87
C ARG A 126 12.89 -14.69 -10.99
N ALA A 127 12.42 -15.78 -10.40
CA ALA A 127 11.39 -15.75 -9.38
C ALA A 127 11.86 -14.95 -8.14
N ASP A 128 10.94 -14.21 -7.53
CA ASP A 128 11.19 -13.56 -6.26
C ASP A 128 11.55 -14.59 -5.17
N LEU A 129 12.51 -14.26 -4.33
CA LEU A 129 12.96 -15.11 -3.22
C LEU A 129 11.98 -15.00 -2.04
N LYS A 130 10.71 -15.32 -2.26
CA LYS A 130 9.65 -15.23 -1.26
C LYS A 130 8.69 -16.42 -1.34
N GLU A 131 8.11 -16.75 -0.21
CA GLU A 131 6.90 -17.53 -0.06
C GLU A 131 5.89 -16.70 0.72
N PHE A 132 4.60 -16.99 0.60
CA PHE A 132 3.59 -16.21 1.29
C PHE A 132 2.33 -16.99 1.60
N TYR A 133 1.51 -16.41 2.50
CA TYR A 133 0.19 -16.91 2.85
C TYR A 133 -0.81 -15.75 2.78
N HIS A 134 -1.96 -15.99 2.13
CA HIS A 134 -3.03 -15.01 2.02
C HIS A 134 -4.19 -15.34 2.93
N PHE A 135 -4.56 -14.35 3.76
CA PHE A 135 -5.87 -14.27 4.39
C PHE A 135 -6.73 -13.33 3.54
N ALA A 136 -7.93 -13.78 3.15
CA ALA A 136 -8.84 -13.02 2.31
C ALA A 136 -10.25 -13.03 2.90
N GLN A 137 -11.13 -12.21 2.35
CA GLN A 137 -12.53 -12.22 2.73
C GLN A 137 -13.21 -13.59 2.44
N THR A 138 -14.28 -13.82 3.15
CA THR A 138 -14.97 -15.04 3.47
C THR A 138 -15.62 -15.83 2.33
N HIS A 139 -15.30 -15.56 1.08
CA HIS A 139 -15.79 -16.39 -0.04
C HIS A 139 -15.12 -17.78 -0.10
N TYR A 140 -14.00 -17.92 0.58
CA TYR A 140 -13.26 -19.17 0.69
C TYR A 140 -13.15 -19.58 2.16
N THR A 141 -13.36 -20.87 2.43
CA THR A 141 -13.04 -21.41 3.76
C THR A 141 -11.53 -21.33 3.95
N GLN A 142 -11.09 -20.53 4.92
CA GLN A 142 -9.68 -20.42 5.28
C GLN A 142 -9.14 -21.80 5.64
N PRO A 143 -8.05 -22.30 5.01
CA PRO A 143 -7.43 -23.54 5.44
C PRO A 143 -6.95 -23.42 6.88
N ASP A 144 -7.37 -24.34 7.72
CA ASP A 144 -6.87 -24.39 9.09
C ASP A 144 -5.49 -25.04 9.11
N CYS A 145 -4.51 -24.31 9.62
CA CYS A 145 -3.18 -24.89 9.86
C CYS A 145 -3.15 -25.58 11.22
N ALA A 146 -3.55 -26.86 11.27
CA ALA A 146 -3.60 -27.62 12.51
C ALA A 146 -2.26 -27.67 13.26
N ALA A 147 -1.14 -27.56 12.56
CA ALA A 147 0.19 -27.54 13.17
C ALA A 147 0.52 -26.21 13.88
N VAL A 148 -0.08 -25.09 13.45
CA VAL A 148 0.09 -23.75 14.05
C VAL A 148 -1.25 -23.03 14.05
N PRO A 149 -2.21 -23.44 14.90
CA PRO A 149 -3.57 -22.87 14.89
C PRO A 149 -3.59 -21.38 15.23
N GLU A 150 -2.60 -20.89 15.99
CA GLU A 150 -2.50 -19.46 16.32
C GLU A 150 -2.18 -18.60 15.10
N PHE A 151 -1.57 -19.18 14.05
CA PHE A 151 -1.32 -18.47 12.80
C PHE A 151 -2.62 -18.12 12.08
N THR A 152 -3.54 -19.09 11.96
CA THR A 152 -4.85 -18.85 11.33
C THR A 152 -5.68 -17.85 12.13
N LYS A 153 -5.78 -18.04 13.45
CA LYS A 153 -6.55 -17.14 14.32
C LYS A 153 -6.00 -15.70 14.34
N GLY A 154 -4.67 -15.57 14.52
CA GLY A 154 -4.01 -14.28 14.55
C GLY A 154 -4.12 -13.54 13.22
N GLY A 155 -3.91 -14.24 12.11
CA GLY A 155 -4.03 -13.68 10.76
C GLY A 155 -5.44 -13.20 10.44
N GLN A 156 -6.47 -13.99 10.79
CA GLN A 156 -7.87 -13.58 10.59
C GLN A 156 -8.25 -12.36 11.45
N LYS A 157 -7.80 -12.31 12.71
CA LYS A 157 -8.06 -11.17 13.59
C LYS A 157 -7.35 -9.92 13.09
N LEU A 158 -6.07 -10.04 12.72
CA LEU A 158 -5.31 -8.91 12.16
C LEU A 158 -5.90 -8.42 10.83
N TYR A 159 -6.38 -9.34 9.98
CA TYR A 159 -7.12 -8.99 8.76
C TYR A 159 -8.32 -8.08 9.07
N ALA A 160 -9.16 -8.49 10.02
CA ALA A 160 -10.36 -7.73 10.38
C ALA A 160 -10.03 -6.33 10.97
N ASP A 161 -8.98 -6.24 11.80
CA ASP A 161 -8.55 -4.98 12.39
C ASP A 161 -7.95 -4.03 11.34
N LEU A 162 -7.17 -4.57 10.40
CA LEU A 162 -6.61 -3.79 9.28
C LEU A 162 -7.71 -3.32 8.32
N GLU A 163 -8.71 -4.15 8.01
CA GLU A 163 -9.84 -3.75 7.18
C GLU A 163 -10.63 -2.61 7.81
N ALA A 164 -10.93 -2.71 9.12
CA ALA A 164 -11.63 -1.65 9.85
C ALA A 164 -10.82 -0.33 9.83
N LEU A 165 -9.52 -0.39 10.09
CA LEU A 165 -8.65 0.79 10.04
C LEU A 165 -8.56 1.37 8.62
N ALA A 166 -8.44 0.53 7.59
CA ALA A 166 -8.36 0.96 6.20
C ALA A 166 -9.64 1.70 5.76
N ILE A 167 -10.82 1.27 6.23
CA ILE A 167 -12.09 1.99 6.00
C ILE A 167 -12.04 3.37 6.64
N GLU A 168 -11.56 3.50 7.87
CA GLU A 168 -11.41 4.82 8.52
C GLU A 168 -10.42 5.72 7.78
N LEU A 169 -9.31 5.17 7.28
CA LEU A 169 -8.35 5.94 6.46
C LEU A 169 -8.96 6.37 5.12
N LEU A 170 -9.80 5.55 4.49
CA LEU A 170 -10.52 5.95 3.27
C LEU A 170 -11.55 7.07 3.53
N LYS A 171 -12.13 7.15 4.75
CA LYS A 171 -12.94 8.32 5.14
C LYS A 171 -12.07 9.61 5.18
N ALA A 172 -10.86 9.52 5.74
CA ALA A 172 -9.93 10.64 5.72
C ALA A 172 -9.52 11.03 4.29
N VAL A 173 -9.30 10.04 3.41
CA VAL A 173 -9.05 10.28 1.99
C VAL A 173 -10.24 10.99 1.33
N ALA A 174 -11.48 10.51 1.56
CA ALA A 174 -12.68 11.14 1.00
C ALA A 174 -12.81 12.61 1.45
N MET A 175 -12.63 12.88 2.76
CA MET A 175 -12.64 14.25 3.30
C MET A 175 -11.55 15.12 2.66
N GLY A 176 -10.33 14.61 2.51
CA GLY A 176 -9.22 15.32 1.88
C GLY A 176 -9.45 15.63 0.39
N LEU A 177 -10.35 14.90 -0.26
CA LEU A 177 -10.76 15.07 -1.66
C LEU A 177 -12.07 15.85 -1.82
N ASP A 178 -12.60 16.43 -0.74
CA ASP A 178 -13.91 17.12 -0.71
C ASP A 178 -15.07 16.22 -1.16
N LEU A 179 -14.98 14.90 -0.92
CA LEU A 179 -16.05 13.92 -1.15
C LEU A 179 -16.82 13.65 0.16
N PRO A 180 -18.05 13.08 0.08
CA PRO A 180 -18.73 12.57 1.27
C PRO A 180 -17.84 11.62 2.06
N GLU A 181 -17.82 11.73 3.40
CA GLU A 181 -16.92 10.96 4.27
C GLU A 181 -17.07 9.44 4.07
N ASP A 182 -18.28 8.97 3.83
CA ASP A 182 -18.61 7.55 3.63
C ASP A 182 -18.50 7.08 2.17
N HIS A 183 -17.96 7.92 1.27
CA HIS A 183 -17.92 7.67 -0.18
C HIS A 183 -17.42 6.28 -0.56
N PHE A 184 -16.37 5.79 0.11
CA PHE A 184 -15.77 4.47 -0.17
C PHE A 184 -16.35 3.34 0.67
N THR A 185 -17.05 3.64 1.77
CA THR A 185 -17.40 2.65 2.82
C THR A 185 -18.18 1.45 2.27
N GLU A 186 -19.24 1.70 1.48
CA GLU A 186 -20.02 0.60 0.90
C GLU A 186 -19.33 -0.03 -0.30
N GLN A 187 -18.40 0.66 -0.95
CA GLN A 187 -17.67 0.17 -2.12
C GLN A 187 -16.59 -0.86 -1.76
N VAL A 188 -16.08 -0.84 -0.53
CA VAL A 188 -15.03 -1.77 -0.07
C VAL A 188 -15.56 -2.97 0.71
N LYS A 189 -16.78 -2.89 1.26
CA LYS A 189 -17.42 -4.03 1.95
C LYS A 189 -17.61 -5.20 0.98
N GLY A 190 -17.08 -6.38 1.33
CA GLY A 190 -17.15 -7.56 0.46
C GLY A 190 -16.29 -7.44 -0.81
N GLY A 191 -15.31 -6.56 -0.82
CA GLY A 191 -14.29 -6.46 -1.85
C GLY A 191 -13.30 -7.63 -1.79
N ASN A 192 -12.30 -7.62 -2.68
CA ASN A 192 -11.30 -8.67 -2.76
C ASN A 192 -10.03 -8.34 -1.96
N SER A 193 -10.20 -7.83 -0.74
CA SER A 193 -9.08 -7.45 0.13
C SER A 193 -8.28 -8.65 0.59
N ILE A 194 -6.97 -8.48 0.76
CA ILE A 194 -6.02 -9.55 1.11
C ILE A 194 -5.03 -9.06 2.16
N LEU A 195 -4.88 -9.81 3.26
CA LEU A 195 -3.70 -9.73 4.10
C LEU A 195 -2.69 -10.75 3.62
N ARG A 196 -1.55 -10.29 3.10
CA ARG A 196 -0.44 -11.14 2.65
C ARG A 196 0.60 -11.23 3.75
N VAL A 197 0.84 -12.43 4.25
CA VAL A 197 1.93 -12.73 5.17
C VAL A 197 3.10 -13.24 4.33
N LEU A 198 4.14 -12.41 4.20
CA LEU A 198 5.33 -12.69 3.40
C LEU A 198 6.46 -13.21 4.26
N HIS A 199 7.16 -14.21 3.77
CA HIS A 199 8.44 -14.70 4.27
C HIS A 199 9.50 -14.60 3.18
N TYR A 200 10.57 -13.87 3.48
CA TYR A 200 11.80 -13.81 2.71
C TYR A 200 12.86 -14.59 3.49
N PRO A 201 13.30 -15.76 3.02
CA PRO A 201 14.29 -16.56 3.73
C PRO A 201 15.67 -15.90 3.73
N PRO A 202 16.60 -16.40 4.53
CA PRO A 202 18.01 -16.06 4.41
C PRO A 202 18.52 -16.30 2.99
N ALA A 203 19.24 -15.33 2.44
CA ALA A 203 19.80 -15.41 1.10
C ALA A 203 21.25 -14.89 1.07
N PRO A 204 22.20 -15.55 1.81
CA PRO A 204 23.58 -15.08 1.93
C PRO A 204 24.31 -15.09 0.60
N ASP A 205 23.99 -16.02 -0.30
CA ASP A 205 24.64 -16.23 -1.60
C ASP A 205 23.93 -15.52 -2.76
N ALA A 206 22.85 -14.78 -2.49
CA ALA A 206 22.16 -14.04 -3.53
C ALA A 206 23.04 -12.91 -4.08
N PRO A 207 22.97 -12.59 -5.39
CA PRO A 207 23.65 -11.42 -5.94
C PRO A 207 23.37 -10.13 -5.15
N ALA A 208 24.30 -9.19 -5.15
CA ALA A 208 24.17 -7.95 -4.36
C ALA A 208 22.98 -7.10 -4.79
N ASP A 209 22.63 -7.19 -6.06
CA ASP A 209 21.55 -6.47 -6.72
C ASP A 209 20.21 -7.24 -6.78
N ALA A 210 20.16 -8.47 -6.25
CA ALA A 210 18.93 -9.26 -6.23
C ALA A 210 17.90 -8.62 -5.26
N PRO A 211 16.74 -8.16 -5.73
CA PRO A 211 15.72 -7.60 -4.84
C PRO A 211 15.01 -8.72 -4.07
N ARG A 212 14.53 -8.43 -2.86
CA ARG A 212 13.55 -9.27 -2.16
C ARG A 212 12.17 -9.17 -2.81
N ALA A 213 11.82 -7.97 -3.29
CA ALA A 213 10.70 -7.71 -4.20
C ALA A 213 11.13 -6.67 -5.22
N GLY A 214 10.92 -6.95 -6.50
CA GLY A 214 11.22 -6.04 -7.61
C GLY A 214 10.39 -4.76 -7.54
N SER A 215 10.74 -3.77 -8.37
CA SER A 215 10.03 -2.50 -8.45
C SER A 215 8.63 -2.71 -9.01
N HIS A 216 7.60 -2.21 -8.32
CA HIS A 216 6.19 -2.37 -8.69
C HIS A 216 5.32 -1.26 -8.08
N GLU A 217 4.09 -1.15 -8.56
CA GLU A 217 2.99 -0.43 -7.96
C GLU A 217 1.93 -1.44 -7.47
N ASP A 218 1.18 -1.07 -6.42
CA ASP A 218 0.05 -1.86 -5.95
C ASP A 218 -1.21 -1.55 -6.76
N ILE A 219 -1.98 -2.57 -7.14
CA ILE A 219 -3.14 -2.40 -8.03
C ILE A 219 -4.41 -1.93 -7.29
N ASN A 220 -4.46 -2.05 -5.97
CA ASN A 220 -5.61 -1.80 -5.09
C ASN A 220 -5.96 -0.30 -4.90
N LEU A 221 -6.85 0.02 -3.91
CA LEU A 221 -7.09 1.40 -3.48
C LEU A 221 -5.97 1.92 -2.59
N ILE A 222 -5.70 1.26 -1.45
CA ILE A 222 -4.62 1.56 -0.53
C ILE A 222 -4.03 0.29 0.07
N THR A 223 -2.74 0.31 0.35
CA THR A 223 -2.05 -0.76 1.09
C THR A 223 -1.67 -0.28 2.48
N LEU A 224 -1.95 -1.09 3.49
CA LEU A 224 -1.52 -0.89 4.86
C LEU A 224 -0.41 -1.89 5.17
N LEU A 225 0.81 -1.41 5.29
CA LEU A 225 1.96 -2.24 5.64
C LEU A 225 2.28 -2.10 7.12
N VAL A 226 1.97 -3.13 7.88
CA VAL A 226 2.35 -3.23 9.29
C VAL A 226 3.87 -3.25 9.39
N GLY A 227 4.44 -2.55 10.36
CA GLY A 227 5.89 -2.41 10.52
C GLY A 227 6.62 -3.72 10.32
N SER A 228 7.46 -3.80 9.29
CA SER A 228 8.15 -5.03 8.92
C SER A 228 9.22 -5.40 9.95
N SER A 229 9.61 -6.68 9.98
CA SER A 229 10.64 -7.18 10.90
C SER A 229 12.06 -6.67 10.59
N ALA A 230 12.26 -6.00 9.45
CA ALA A 230 13.55 -5.42 9.03
C ALA A 230 13.36 -4.37 7.93
N ASP A 231 14.35 -3.49 7.78
CA ASP A 231 14.43 -2.48 6.72
C ASP A 231 14.49 -3.09 5.31
N GLY A 232 14.45 -2.23 4.30
CA GLY A 232 14.61 -2.59 2.90
C GLY A 232 13.54 -2.04 1.97
N LEU A 233 12.43 -1.50 2.48
CA LEU A 233 11.45 -0.80 1.67
C LEU A 233 12.02 0.54 1.17
N GLU A 234 11.94 0.76 -0.13
CA GLU A 234 12.33 2.02 -0.79
C GLU A 234 11.23 2.48 -1.74
N VAL A 235 10.98 3.77 -1.77
CA VAL A 235 9.96 4.44 -2.58
C VAL A 235 10.64 5.35 -3.60
N LEU A 236 10.24 5.29 -4.86
CA LEU A 236 10.78 6.10 -5.93
C LEU A 236 10.16 7.50 -5.91
N ASP A 237 10.97 8.53 -5.63
CA ASP A 237 10.51 9.92 -5.66
C ASP A 237 10.33 10.42 -7.11
N MET A 238 9.65 11.55 -7.25
CA MET A 238 9.42 12.24 -8.53
C MET A 238 10.71 12.67 -9.25
N ASP A 239 11.78 12.87 -8.49
CA ASP A 239 13.10 13.25 -9.03
C ASP A 239 13.94 12.02 -9.46
N GLY A 240 13.42 10.81 -9.28
CA GLY A 240 14.10 9.55 -9.61
C GLY A 240 14.99 9.01 -8.48
N ASP A 241 14.91 9.57 -7.28
CA ASP A 241 15.67 9.11 -6.11
C ASP A 241 14.87 8.06 -5.32
N TRP A 242 15.57 7.04 -4.82
CA TRP A 242 14.98 6.06 -3.92
C TRP A 242 15.03 6.56 -2.47
N ILE A 243 13.85 6.71 -1.85
CA ILE A 243 13.69 7.13 -0.45
C ILE A 243 13.51 5.90 0.41
N PRO A 244 14.40 5.61 1.38
CA PRO A 244 14.23 4.49 2.28
C PRO A 244 13.11 4.76 3.29
N VAL A 245 12.23 3.77 3.48
CA VAL A 245 11.22 3.74 4.55
C VAL A 245 11.75 2.85 5.67
N ARG A 246 12.06 3.45 6.82
CA ARG A 246 12.61 2.71 7.94
C ARG A 246 11.54 1.87 8.64
N ALA A 247 11.85 0.61 8.87
CA ALA A 247 11.00 -0.25 9.66
C ALA A 247 10.92 0.24 11.11
N HIS A 248 9.70 0.34 11.63
CA HIS A 248 9.43 0.66 13.02
C HIS A 248 8.23 -0.14 13.49
N SER A 249 8.36 -0.85 14.61
CA SER A 249 7.35 -1.82 15.07
C SER A 249 6.01 -1.18 15.49
N GLN A 250 6.00 0.13 15.75
CA GLN A 250 4.81 0.89 16.16
C GLN A 250 4.27 1.79 15.03
N HIS A 251 4.83 1.71 13.84
CA HIS A 251 4.38 2.49 12.71
C HIS A 251 3.69 1.60 11.68
N LEU A 252 2.73 2.22 11.00
CA LEU A 252 2.04 1.66 9.86
C LEU A 252 2.42 2.47 8.63
N THR A 253 2.96 1.85 7.60
CA THR A 253 3.17 2.54 6.32
C THR A 253 1.93 2.35 5.45
N VAL A 254 1.42 3.43 4.86
CA VAL A 254 0.25 3.37 3.97
C VAL A 254 0.60 3.97 2.63
N ASN A 255 0.22 3.29 1.55
CA ASN A 255 0.41 3.79 0.20
C ASN A 255 -0.86 3.71 -0.65
N VAL A 256 -0.93 4.61 -1.62
CA VAL A 256 -1.94 4.65 -2.68
C VAL A 256 -1.64 3.57 -3.70
N GLY A 257 -2.69 2.89 -4.16
CA GLY A 257 -2.63 1.97 -5.29
C GLY A 257 -3.19 2.55 -6.59
N ASP A 258 -3.01 1.81 -7.67
CA ASP A 258 -3.36 2.23 -9.04
C ASP A 258 -4.85 2.54 -9.20
N MET A 259 -5.73 1.79 -8.50
CA MET A 259 -7.18 2.04 -8.56
C MET A 259 -7.54 3.42 -7.99
N LEU A 260 -6.94 3.80 -6.85
CA LEU A 260 -7.19 5.11 -6.26
C LEU A 260 -6.54 6.24 -7.06
N GLN A 261 -5.37 5.99 -7.66
CA GLN A 261 -4.75 6.92 -8.60
C GLN A 261 -5.67 7.16 -9.81
N ASN A 262 -6.21 6.09 -10.41
CA ASN A 262 -7.13 6.21 -11.55
C ASN A 262 -8.40 6.98 -11.15
N PHE A 263 -9.02 6.61 -10.02
CA PHE A 263 -10.23 7.27 -9.49
C PHE A 263 -10.02 8.77 -9.22
N THR A 264 -8.82 9.18 -8.84
CA THR A 264 -8.49 10.59 -8.58
C THR A 264 -7.86 11.31 -9.77
N GLY A 265 -7.80 10.68 -10.95
CA GLY A 265 -7.19 11.27 -12.15
C GLY A 265 -5.73 11.68 -11.92
N GLY A 266 -4.97 10.90 -11.15
CA GLY A 266 -3.56 11.14 -10.83
C GLY A 266 -3.31 12.17 -9.73
N VAL A 267 -4.34 12.70 -9.05
CA VAL A 267 -4.16 13.63 -7.93
C VAL A 267 -3.50 12.94 -6.75
N LEU A 268 -3.94 11.73 -6.40
CA LEU A 268 -3.23 10.84 -5.48
C LEU A 268 -2.41 9.86 -6.30
N ARG A 269 -1.17 9.61 -5.90
CA ARG A 269 -0.19 8.91 -6.72
C ARG A 269 0.02 7.47 -6.26
N SER A 270 -0.15 6.52 -7.16
CA SER A 270 0.44 5.19 -7.00
C SER A 270 1.93 5.30 -7.32
N THR A 271 2.77 4.99 -6.35
CA THR A 271 4.20 5.25 -6.45
C THR A 271 4.99 3.94 -6.46
N THR A 272 5.88 3.82 -7.44
CA THR A 272 6.78 2.67 -7.57
C THR A 272 7.60 2.49 -6.30
N HIS A 273 7.63 1.27 -5.80
CA HIS A 273 8.41 0.90 -4.63
C HIS A 273 9.03 -0.49 -4.79
N ARG A 274 10.03 -0.78 -3.96
CA ARG A 274 10.75 -2.06 -4.00
C ARG A 274 11.21 -2.48 -2.60
N VAL A 275 11.60 -3.75 -2.45
CA VAL A 275 12.25 -4.24 -1.23
C VAL A 275 13.63 -4.75 -1.60
N VAL A 276 14.66 -4.03 -1.17
CA VAL A 276 16.06 -4.38 -1.41
C VAL A 276 16.56 -5.41 -0.39
N LEU A 277 17.55 -6.18 -0.80
CA LEU A 277 18.26 -7.07 0.09
C LEU A 277 19.23 -6.24 0.94
N PRO A 278 19.18 -6.34 2.29
CA PRO A 278 20.07 -5.57 3.14
C PRO A 278 21.53 -6.00 2.93
N GLU A 279 22.48 -5.13 3.22
CA GLU A 279 23.89 -5.44 3.21
C GLU A 279 24.34 -6.21 4.48
N GLY A 280 25.49 -6.89 4.40
CA GLY A 280 26.14 -7.54 5.53
C GLY A 280 25.31 -8.68 6.14
N GLU A 281 25.29 -8.77 7.47
CA GLU A 281 24.64 -9.85 8.23
C GLU A 281 23.11 -9.91 8.03
N GLY A 282 22.46 -8.84 7.57
CA GLY A 282 21.03 -8.80 7.30
C GLY A 282 20.59 -9.81 6.23
N ARG A 283 21.51 -10.21 5.33
CA ARG A 283 21.26 -11.22 4.27
C ARG A 283 21.06 -12.62 4.83
N SER A 284 21.66 -12.92 5.98
CA SER A 284 21.56 -14.23 6.65
C SER A 284 20.34 -14.34 7.57
N LYS A 285 19.46 -13.33 7.59
CA LYS A 285 18.26 -13.31 8.44
C LYS A 285 17.00 -13.38 7.61
N SER A 286 16.01 -14.15 8.09
CA SER A 286 14.64 -14.11 7.58
C SER A 286 14.04 -12.72 7.77
N ARG A 287 13.24 -12.28 6.79
CA ARG A 287 12.39 -11.09 6.90
C ARG A 287 10.94 -11.50 6.74
N PHE A 288 10.08 -10.93 7.57
CA PHE A 288 8.64 -11.08 7.45
C PHE A 288 8.01 -9.71 7.14
N SER A 289 6.89 -9.71 6.42
CA SER A 289 6.15 -8.52 6.07
C SER A 289 4.66 -8.83 6.01
N LEU A 290 3.81 -7.88 6.43
CA LEU A 290 2.37 -8.04 6.55
C LEU A 290 1.64 -6.92 5.82
N PRO A 291 1.71 -6.82 4.47
CA PRO A 291 0.89 -5.88 3.71
C PRO A 291 -0.56 -6.34 3.67
N PHE A 292 -1.47 -5.39 3.91
CA PHE A 292 -2.90 -5.53 3.70
C PHE A 292 -3.32 -4.70 2.50
N PHE A 293 -3.79 -5.36 1.46
CA PHE A 293 -4.24 -4.75 0.21
C PHE A 293 -5.75 -4.53 0.27
N LEU A 294 -6.20 -3.29 0.43
CA LEU A 294 -7.63 -2.98 0.43
C LEU A 294 -8.13 -2.84 -1.01
N HIS A 295 -8.91 -3.81 -1.43
CA HIS A 295 -9.59 -3.79 -2.72
C HIS A 295 -11.06 -3.42 -2.58
N PRO A 296 -11.63 -2.68 -3.53
CA PRO A 296 -13.07 -2.45 -3.59
C PRO A 296 -13.80 -3.68 -4.15
N GLN A 297 -15.14 -3.63 -4.12
CA GLN A 297 -15.96 -4.54 -4.91
C GLN A 297 -15.62 -4.42 -6.39
N GLY A 298 -15.66 -5.53 -7.13
CA GLY A 298 -15.33 -5.54 -8.56
C GLY A 298 -16.21 -4.62 -9.42
N SER A 299 -17.43 -4.34 -8.98
CA SER A 299 -18.37 -3.43 -9.63
C SER A 299 -18.13 -1.94 -9.36
N MET A 300 -17.23 -1.59 -8.43
CA MET A 300 -16.96 -0.17 -8.13
C MET A 300 -16.48 0.56 -9.38
N PRO A 301 -17.12 1.69 -9.79
CA PRO A 301 -16.62 2.52 -10.86
C PRO A 301 -15.34 3.25 -10.42
N LEU A 302 -14.32 3.22 -11.26
CA LEU A 302 -13.06 3.94 -11.09
C LEU A 302 -12.96 5.16 -12.00
N ASP A 303 -14.12 5.70 -12.41
CA ASP A 303 -14.17 6.89 -13.26
C ASP A 303 -13.54 8.08 -12.53
N PRO A 304 -12.62 8.81 -13.18
CA PRO A 304 -11.93 9.93 -12.53
C PRO A 304 -12.90 11.02 -12.08
N VAL A 305 -12.93 11.27 -10.77
CA VAL A 305 -13.79 12.33 -10.18
C VAL A 305 -13.13 13.71 -10.20
N MET A 306 -11.80 13.74 -10.40
CA MET A 306 -10.97 14.95 -10.46
C MET A 306 -9.75 14.72 -11.35
N GLY A 307 -8.78 15.63 -11.35
CA GLY A 307 -7.50 15.45 -12.03
C GLY A 307 -7.61 15.33 -13.56
N ASP A 308 -6.70 14.57 -14.15
CA ASP A 308 -6.62 14.35 -15.59
C ASP A 308 -7.49 13.16 -16.03
N ARG A 309 -8.71 13.48 -16.51
CA ARG A 309 -9.68 12.48 -16.98
C ARG A 309 -9.32 11.87 -18.34
N GLU A 310 -8.49 12.52 -19.14
CA GLU A 310 -8.09 12.01 -20.44
C GLU A 310 -7.01 10.93 -20.31
N ALA A 311 -6.10 11.11 -19.37
CA ALA A 311 -5.06 10.14 -19.08
C ALA A 311 -5.53 8.93 -18.25
N HIS A 312 -6.71 9.01 -17.63
CA HIS A 312 -7.25 7.98 -16.73
C HIS A 312 -8.60 7.46 -17.26
N PRO A 313 -8.63 6.30 -17.91
CA PRO A 313 -9.86 5.75 -18.50
C PRO A 313 -10.91 5.36 -17.46
N CYS A 314 -12.18 5.31 -17.90
CA CYS A 314 -13.28 4.78 -17.12
C CYS A 314 -13.20 3.25 -17.04
N TRP A 315 -13.18 2.71 -15.82
CA TRP A 315 -13.08 1.28 -15.54
C TRP A 315 -14.07 0.89 -14.43
N THR A 316 -14.47 -0.39 -14.40
CA THR A 316 -14.84 -1.02 -13.13
C THR A 316 -13.57 -1.56 -12.46
N ALA A 317 -13.59 -1.71 -11.13
CA ALA A 317 -12.43 -2.22 -10.39
C ALA A 317 -11.99 -3.62 -10.87
N GLU A 318 -12.94 -4.51 -11.21
CA GLU A 318 -12.65 -5.83 -11.77
C GLU A 318 -11.99 -5.75 -13.14
N ALA A 319 -12.52 -4.92 -14.04
CA ALA A 319 -11.93 -4.74 -15.36
C ALA A 319 -10.52 -4.16 -15.30
N PHE A 320 -10.31 -3.19 -14.39
CA PHE A 320 -9.00 -2.59 -14.14
C PHE A 320 -8.01 -3.63 -13.59
N LEU A 321 -8.40 -4.39 -12.57
CA LEU A 321 -7.58 -5.46 -12.00
C LEU A 321 -7.15 -6.47 -13.07
N ASN A 322 -8.11 -6.96 -13.86
CA ASN A 322 -7.83 -7.92 -14.93
C ASN A 322 -6.91 -7.35 -16.00
N HIS A 323 -7.04 -6.06 -16.33
CA HIS A 323 -6.13 -5.37 -17.26
C HIS A 323 -4.69 -5.32 -16.70
N ARG A 324 -4.53 -4.87 -15.44
CA ARG A 324 -3.22 -4.78 -14.79
C ARG A 324 -2.55 -6.16 -14.61
N LEU A 325 -3.32 -7.19 -14.21
CA LEU A 325 -2.80 -8.56 -14.08
C LEU A 325 -2.27 -9.11 -15.42
N LYS A 326 -2.95 -8.80 -16.55
CA LYS A 326 -2.45 -9.16 -17.89
C LYS A 326 -1.14 -8.47 -18.22
N GLU A 327 -1.01 -7.17 -17.90
CA GLU A 327 0.21 -6.41 -18.16
C GLU A 327 1.43 -6.97 -17.43
N ILE A 328 1.22 -7.53 -16.22
CA ILE A 328 2.29 -8.13 -15.40
C ILE A 328 2.41 -9.66 -15.57
N GLY A 329 1.64 -10.26 -16.52
CA GLY A 329 1.76 -11.68 -16.86
C GLY A 329 1.19 -12.66 -15.82
N LEU A 330 0.26 -12.21 -14.98
CA LEU A 330 -0.39 -13.02 -13.93
C LEU A 330 -1.83 -13.47 -14.26
N SER A 331 -2.25 -13.41 -15.51
CA SER A 331 -3.60 -13.81 -15.97
C SER A 331 -3.57 -14.83 -17.09
#